data_7adb08aa8bedcb0345d041276a57b211
#
_entry.id   7adb08aa8bedcb0345d041276a57b211
#
_cell.length_a   1.000
_cell.length_b   1.000
_cell.length_c   1.000
_cell.angle_alpha   90.00
_cell.angle_beta   90.00
_cell.angle_gamma   90.00
#
_symmetry.space_group_name_H-M   'P 1'
#
loop_
_entity.id
_entity.type
_entity.pdbx_description
1 polymer ?
#
loop_
_entity_poly.entity_id
_entity_poly.type
_entity_poly.pdbx_seq_one_letter_code
_entity_poly.pdbx_strand_id
1 'polypeptide(L)'
;MDVAREIAYGASIFSQRTRIATYPGVLPTVVRFVHVCHRHPQRQKGFAMIRTTLNTFDRLVVWAMDKFGIKFARLAIGIVFIWFGALKMIGTLSPAYDLVAATIYWLTPEIIIPLIGLWEVAIGVAFLFPPLTRLALVLLAGQMPATFLPLVLLPEICFTMFPFGLTLEGQYIIKNLVIIACALIIGGTALRKDTVSAVTIEAARFAARDGNNMPATEPLAVR
;
A
#
# COMPACT_ATOMS: atom_id res chain seq x y z
N MET A 1 -2.74 15.98 22.10
CA MET A 1 -2.07 16.38 23.36
C MET A 1 -0.79 15.60 23.65
N ASP A 2 -0.16 14.97 22.65
CA ASP A 2 0.97 14.03 22.86
C ASP A 2 2.31 14.42 22.22
N VAL A 3 2.34 15.42 21.32
CA VAL A 3 3.60 15.90 20.70
C VAL A 3 4.48 16.66 21.69
N ALA A 4 3.87 17.33 22.67
CA ALA A 4 4.63 18.06 23.71
C ALA A 4 5.32 17.12 24.73
N ARG A 5 4.82 15.91 24.93
CA ARG A 5 5.45 14.91 25.82
C ARG A 5 6.65 14.23 25.19
N GLU A 6 6.67 13.97 23.91
CA GLU A 6 7.83 13.38 23.21
C GLU A 6 9.01 14.37 23.14
N ILE A 7 8.74 15.66 22.96
CA ILE A 7 9.79 16.68 22.96
C ILE A 7 10.42 16.84 24.37
N ALA A 8 9.61 16.74 25.40
CA ALA A 8 10.10 16.79 26.79
C ALA A 8 10.93 15.54 27.17
N TYR A 9 10.58 14.35 26.62
CA TYR A 9 11.31 13.12 26.88
C TYR A 9 12.68 13.11 26.17
N GLY A 10 12.76 13.63 24.95
CA GLY A 10 14.02 13.79 24.21
C GLY A 10 14.99 14.76 24.87
N ALA A 11 14.49 15.86 25.45
CA ALA A 11 15.30 16.85 26.15
C ALA A 11 15.87 16.32 27.49
N SER A 12 15.15 15.44 28.19
CA SER A 12 15.59 14.82 29.44
C SER A 12 16.76 13.84 29.25
N ILE A 13 16.76 13.07 28.13
CA ILE A 13 17.85 12.11 27.85
C ILE A 13 19.14 12.84 27.46
N PHE A 14 19.07 14.01 26.83
CA PHE A 14 20.24 14.81 26.44
C PHE A 14 20.91 15.49 27.65
N SER A 15 20.15 15.83 28.70
CA SER A 15 20.64 16.47 29.91
C SER A 15 21.42 15.52 30.85
N GLN A 16 21.23 14.22 30.76
CA GLN A 16 21.92 13.26 31.67
C GLN A 16 23.29 12.78 31.19
N ARG A 17 23.69 13.11 29.94
CA ARG A 17 24.94 12.58 29.36
C ARG A 17 26.12 13.53 29.39
N THR A 18 26.04 14.70 30.01
CA THR A 18 27.15 15.64 30.17
C THR A 18 27.64 15.78 31.61
N ARG A 19 27.89 14.64 32.33
CA ARG A 19 28.84 14.63 33.43
C ARG A 19 30.20 14.18 32.89
N ILE A 20 30.89 15.08 32.21
CA ILE A 20 32.29 14.90 31.88
C ILE A 20 33.08 15.20 33.16
N ALA A 21 33.71 14.16 33.72
CA ALA A 21 34.65 14.30 34.79
C ALA A 21 35.76 15.29 34.40
N THR A 22 35.90 16.34 35.17
CA THR A 22 36.96 17.34 35.03
C THR A 22 38.29 16.70 35.38
N TYR A 23 39.10 16.38 34.39
CA TYR A 23 40.53 16.13 34.56
C TYR A 23 41.28 17.46 34.45
N PRO A 24 42.02 17.92 35.46
CA PRO A 24 42.82 19.12 35.37
C PRO A 24 44.10 18.84 34.57
N GLY A 25 44.22 19.33 33.38
CA GLY A 25 45.47 19.27 32.62
C GLY A 25 45.38 19.30 31.09
N VAL A 26 44.22 19.17 30.47
CA VAL A 26 44.11 19.06 29.00
C VAL A 26 43.09 20.07 28.43
N LEU A 27 43.28 21.34 28.75
CA LEU A 27 42.48 22.41 28.14
C LEU A 27 43.38 23.63 27.92
N PRO A 28 43.76 23.96 26.73
CA PRO A 28 43.01 25.03 25.98
C PRO A 28 42.84 24.78 24.46
N THR A 29 43.32 23.70 23.89
CA THR A 29 43.36 23.52 22.44
C THR A 29 42.03 23.02 21.86
N VAL A 30 41.28 22.16 22.58
CA VAL A 30 40.02 21.58 22.10
C VAL A 30 38.89 22.62 22.12
N VAL A 31 38.85 23.53 23.09
CA VAL A 31 37.80 24.58 23.16
C VAL A 31 37.94 25.61 22.05
N ARG A 32 39.15 25.79 21.51
CA ARG A 32 39.37 26.73 20.37
C ARG A 32 38.90 26.14 19.05
N PHE A 33 38.90 24.81 18.89
CA PHE A 33 38.43 24.14 17.67
C PHE A 33 36.90 24.13 17.57
N VAL A 34 36.18 23.99 18.67
CA VAL A 34 34.71 24.02 18.69
C VAL A 34 34.14 25.42 18.39
N HIS A 35 34.87 26.50 18.72
CA HIS A 35 34.40 27.87 18.47
C HIS A 35 34.62 28.36 17.04
N VAL A 36 35.50 27.71 16.24
CA VAL A 36 35.77 28.12 14.84
C VAL A 36 34.77 27.49 13.86
N CYS A 37 34.08 26.40 14.21
CA CYS A 37 33.04 25.80 13.35
C CYS A 37 31.69 26.54 13.42
N HIS A 38 31.55 27.62 14.18
CA HIS A 38 30.23 28.23 14.47
C HIS A 38 29.96 29.57 13.76
N ARG A 39 30.58 29.89 12.62
CA ARG A 39 30.21 31.13 11.90
C ARG A 39 30.32 31.04 10.39
N HIS A 40 29.26 30.48 9.75
CA HIS A 40 28.82 30.96 8.43
C HIS A 40 27.30 31.01 8.39
N PRO A 41 26.67 32.11 8.85
CA PRO A 41 25.21 32.26 8.89
C PRO A 41 24.54 32.28 7.50
N GLN A 42 25.29 32.57 6.45
CA GLN A 42 24.78 32.61 5.08
C GLN A 42 24.54 31.17 4.51
N ARG A 43 25.39 30.19 4.87
CA ARG A 43 25.24 28.83 4.40
C ARG A 43 24.06 28.13 5.06
N GLN A 44 23.74 28.46 6.31
CA GLN A 44 22.59 27.89 7.03
C GLN A 44 21.25 28.36 6.46
N LYS A 45 21.15 29.61 5.96
CA LYS A 45 19.90 30.13 5.36
C LYS A 45 19.55 29.42 4.05
N GLY A 46 20.55 29.14 3.19
CA GLY A 46 20.33 28.36 1.96
C GLY A 46 19.87 26.93 2.23
N PHE A 47 20.50 26.23 3.18
CA PHE A 47 20.10 24.87 3.58
C PHE A 47 18.71 24.84 4.25
N ALA A 48 18.38 25.83 5.07
CA ALA A 48 17.06 25.95 5.69
C ALA A 48 15.97 26.20 4.64
N MET A 49 16.22 27.05 3.66
CA MET A 49 15.28 27.34 2.58
C MET A 49 15.03 26.12 1.68
N ILE A 50 16.09 25.39 1.29
CA ILE A 50 15.98 24.14 0.51
C ILE A 50 15.19 23.10 1.32
N ARG A 51 15.49 22.95 2.61
CA ARG A 51 14.78 22.01 3.50
C ARG A 51 13.31 22.33 3.66
N THR A 52 12.96 23.62 3.75
CA THR A 52 11.56 24.07 3.84
C THR A 52 10.82 23.82 2.53
N THR A 53 11.44 24.08 1.38
CA THR A 53 10.85 23.81 0.07
C THR A 53 10.65 22.31 -0.16
N LEU A 54 11.65 21.48 0.18
CA LEU A 54 11.54 20.02 0.11
C LEU A 54 10.42 19.50 1.02
N ASN A 55 10.34 19.97 2.25
CA ASN A 55 9.28 19.58 3.19
C ASN A 55 7.87 19.97 2.69
N THR A 56 7.75 21.11 2.01
CA THR A 56 6.45 21.53 1.43
C THR A 56 6.08 20.65 0.24
N PHE A 57 7.04 20.35 -0.62
CA PHE A 57 6.85 19.43 -1.75
C PHE A 57 6.49 18.03 -1.25
N ASP A 58 7.24 17.49 -0.28
CA ASP A 58 6.97 16.18 0.32
C ASP A 58 5.56 16.10 0.92
N ARG A 59 5.12 17.15 1.62
CA ARG A 59 3.76 17.22 2.17
C ARG A 59 2.69 17.19 1.08
N LEU A 60 2.91 17.91 -0.02
CA LEU A 60 1.98 17.89 -1.17
C LEU A 60 1.92 16.53 -1.81
N VAL A 61 3.08 15.89 -2.02
CA VAL A 61 3.17 14.53 -2.60
C VAL A 61 2.48 13.52 -1.70
N VAL A 62 2.78 13.51 -0.39
CA VAL A 62 2.14 12.61 0.57
C VAL A 62 0.63 12.81 0.58
N TRP A 63 0.15 14.06 0.62
CA TRP A 63 -1.28 14.36 0.56
C TRP A 63 -1.93 13.83 -0.73
N ALA A 64 -1.27 14.00 -1.88
CA ALA A 64 -1.78 13.51 -3.15
C ALA A 64 -1.81 11.98 -3.19
N MET A 65 -0.75 11.32 -2.69
CA MET A 65 -0.68 9.84 -2.61
C MET A 65 -1.76 9.29 -1.69
N ASP A 66 -1.97 9.89 -0.52
CA ASP A 66 -3.00 9.47 0.44
C ASP A 66 -4.42 9.65 -0.14
N LYS A 67 -4.64 10.76 -0.83
CA LYS A 67 -5.97 11.09 -1.37
C LYS A 67 -6.33 10.30 -2.63
N PHE A 68 -5.36 10.11 -3.53
CA PHE A 68 -5.60 9.57 -4.87
C PHE A 68 -5.00 8.19 -5.09
N GLY A 69 -3.97 7.77 -4.34
CA GLY A 69 -3.20 6.56 -4.61
C GLY A 69 -4.07 5.30 -4.73
N ILE A 70 -4.94 5.04 -3.76
CA ILE A 70 -5.82 3.87 -3.79
C ILE A 70 -6.86 3.95 -4.92
N LYS A 71 -7.40 5.15 -5.19
CA LYS A 71 -8.38 5.34 -6.27
C LYS A 71 -7.72 5.10 -7.63
N PHE A 72 -6.52 5.63 -7.82
CA PHE A 72 -5.74 5.45 -9.04
C PHE A 72 -5.34 3.99 -9.23
N ALA A 73 -4.89 3.29 -8.19
CA ALA A 73 -4.57 1.87 -8.26
C ALA A 73 -5.78 1.02 -8.65
N ARG A 74 -6.97 1.30 -8.09
CA ARG A 74 -8.23 0.64 -8.50
C ARG A 74 -8.56 0.89 -9.96
N LEU A 75 -8.47 2.14 -10.38
CA LEU A 75 -8.76 2.53 -11.76
C LEU A 75 -7.79 1.84 -12.74
N ALA A 76 -6.49 1.84 -12.41
CA ALA A 76 -5.47 1.22 -13.25
C ALA A 76 -5.68 -0.29 -13.39
N ILE A 77 -5.91 -1.01 -12.29
CA ILE A 77 -6.21 -2.45 -12.33
C ILE A 77 -7.51 -2.70 -13.11
N GLY A 78 -8.56 -1.92 -12.82
CA GLY A 78 -9.84 -2.03 -13.51
C GLY A 78 -9.72 -1.89 -15.02
N ILE A 79 -9.03 -0.84 -15.48
CA ILE A 79 -8.80 -0.59 -16.91
C ILE A 79 -8.01 -1.74 -17.54
N VAL A 80 -6.91 -2.18 -16.90
CA VAL A 80 -6.06 -3.25 -17.43
C VAL A 80 -6.86 -4.54 -17.60
N PHE A 81 -7.61 -4.96 -16.58
CA PHE A 81 -8.39 -6.19 -16.65
C PHE A 81 -9.56 -6.11 -17.64
N ILE A 82 -10.27 -4.99 -17.72
CA ILE A 82 -11.34 -4.81 -18.71
C ILE A 82 -10.76 -4.82 -20.12
N TRP A 83 -9.66 -4.11 -20.34
CA TRP A 83 -9.04 -4.00 -21.66
C TRP A 83 -8.56 -5.35 -22.18
N PHE A 84 -7.71 -6.03 -21.41
CA PHE A 84 -7.16 -7.33 -21.83
C PHE A 84 -8.20 -8.44 -21.83
N GLY A 85 -9.17 -8.40 -20.94
CA GLY A 85 -10.31 -9.31 -20.95
C GLY A 85 -11.18 -9.13 -22.20
N ALA A 86 -11.48 -7.90 -22.58
CA ALA A 86 -12.24 -7.59 -23.79
C ALA A 86 -11.50 -8.07 -25.06
N LEU A 87 -10.18 -7.89 -25.15
CA LEU A 87 -9.39 -8.39 -26.27
C LEU A 87 -9.46 -9.93 -26.39
N LYS A 88 -9.49 -10.66 -25.27
CA LYS A 88 -9.67 -12.12 -25.29
C LYS A 88 -11.06 -12.54 -25.79
N MET A 89 -12.09 -11.74 -25.55
CA MET A 89 -13.43 -12.03 -26.07
C MET A 89 -13.52 -11.87 -27.59
N ILE A 90 -12.66 -11.05 -28.21
CA ILE A 90 -12.59 -10.87 -29.67
C ILE A 90 -11.67 -11.95 -30.32
N GLY A 91 -11.05 -12.83 -29.51
CA GLY A 91 -10.28 -13.98 -29.95
C GLY A 91 -8.91 -13.63 -30.54
N THR A 92 -8.82 -13.44 -31.84
CA THR A 92 -7.55 -13.25 -32.59
C THR A 92 -6.76 -11.99 -32.21
N LEU A 93 -7.36 -11.04 -31.51
CA LEU A 93 -6.69 -9.80 -31.06
C LEU A 93 -5.97 -9.96 -29.71
N SER A 94 -6.10 -11.10 -29.04
CA SER A 94 -5.45 -11.32 -27.75
C SER A 94 -3.97 -11.66 -27.92
N PRO A 95 -3.04 -10.87 -27.33
CA PRO A 95 -1.61 -11.19 -27.36
C PRO A 95 -1.28 -12.50 -26.62
N ALA A 96 -2.16 -12.95 -25.75
CA ALA A 96 -1.98 -14.15 -24.96
C ALA A 96 -2.71 -15.38 -25.51
N TYR A 97 -3.28 -15.30 -26.73
CA TYR A 97 -4.10 -16.37 -27.30
C TYR A 97 -3.32 -17.71 -27.35
N ASP A 98 -2.17 -17.70 -28.02
CA ASP A 98 -1.36 -18.89 -28.23
C ASP A 98 -0.84 -19.49 -26.90
N LEU A 99 -0.44 -18.62 -25.95
CA LEU A 99 0.02 -19.05 -24.65
C LEU A 99 -1.10 -19.70 -23.82
N VAL A 100 -2.31 -19.13 -23.83
CA VAL A 100 -3.45 -19.71 -23.12
C VAL A 100 -3.89 -21.02 -23.78
N ALA A 101 -3.95 -21.06 -25.10
CA ALA A 101 -4.28 -22.29 -25.84
C ALA A 101 -3.27 -23.42 -25.57
N ALA A 102 -1.98 -23.12 -25.55
CA ALA A 102 -0.93 -24.08 -25.23
C ALA A 102 -0.98 -24.54 -23.75
N THR A 103 -1.37 -23.65 -22.84
CA THR A 103 -1.44 -23.95 -21.39
C THR A 103 -2.64 -24.82 -21.04
N ILE A 104 -3.81 -24.55 -21.66
CA ILE A 104 -5.07 -25.23 -21.38
C ILE A 104 -5.43 -26.13 -22.60
N TYR A 105 -4.51 -27.01 -22.97
CA TYR A 105 -4.62 -27.85 -24.18
C TYR A 105 -5.77 -28.86 -24.14
N TRP A 106 -6.37 -29.13 -22.96
CA TRP A 106 -7.50 -30.07 -22.79
C TRP A 106 -8.87 -29.43 -23.01
N LEU A 107 -8.95 -28.11 -23.23
CA LEU A 107 -10.20 -27.40 -23.55
C LEU A 107 -10.08 -26.72 -24.89
N THR A 108 -11.23 -26.57 -25.57
CA THR A 108 -11.32 -25.89 -26.85
C THR A 108 -11.01 -24.40 -26.71
N PRO A 109 -9.95 -23.87 -27.37
CA PRO A 109 -9.52 -22.49 -27.22
C PRO A 109 -10.62 -21.45 -27.51
N GLU A 110 -11.49 -21.74 -28.49
CA GLU A 110 -12.58 -20.88 -28.92
C GLU A 110 -13.63 -20.66 -27.81
N ILE A 111 -13.70 -21.55 -26.84
CA ILE A 111 -14.61 -21.43 -25.70
C ILE A 111 -13.90 -20.87 -24.48
N ILE A 112 -12.73 -21.45 -24.15
CA ILE A 112 -12.07 -21.13 -22.89
C ILE A 112 -11.45 -19.73 -22.87
N ILE A 113 -10.94 -19.24 -24.02
CA ILE A 113 -10.29 -17.93 -24.07
C ILE A 113 -11.31 -16.79 -23.88
N PRO A 114 -12.47 -16.76 -24.55
CA PRO A 114 -13.52 -15.79 -24.26
C PRO A 114 -14.07 -15.89 -22.84
N LEU A 115 -14.16 -17.09 -22.28
CA LEU A 115 -14.61 -17.27 -20.89
C LEU A 115 -13.63 -16.66 -19.88
N ILE A 116 -12.32 -16.87 -20.08
CA ILE A 116 -11.28 -16.21 -19.29
C ILE A 116 -11.36 -14.69 -19.48
N GLY A 117 -11.59 -14.22 -20.70
CA GLY A 117 -11.79 -12.81 -21.00
C GLY A 117 -12.96 -12.21 -20.22
N LEU A 118 -14.09 -12.90 -20.20
CA LEU A 118 -15.26 -12.48 -19.40
C LEU A 118 -14.95 -12.42 -17.90
N TRP A 119 -14.23 -13.44 -17.40
CA TRP A 119 -13.78 -13.48 -16.01
C TRP A 119 -12.88 -12.27 -15.68
N GLU A 120 -11.92 -11.94 -16.54
CA GLU A 120 -11.05 -10.78 -16.39
C GLU A 120 -11.84 -9.46 -16.41
N VAL A 121 -12.79 -9.30 -17.32
CA VAL A 121 -13.69 -8.13 -17.34
C VAL A 121 -14.45 -8.03 -16.01
N ALA A 122 -14.96 -9.13 -15.48
CA ALA A 122 -15.66 -9.14 -14.20
C ALA A 122 -14.73 -8.70 -13.04
N ILE A 123 -13.47 -9.15 -13.02
CA ILE A 123 -12.46 -8.67 -12.06
C ILE A 123 -12.29 -7.16 -12.19
N GLY A 124 -12.06 -6.67 -13.40
CA GLY A 124 -11.84 -5.25 -13.67
C GLY A 124 -13.00 -4.37 -13.23
N VAL A 125 -14.22 -4.76 -13.58
CA VAL A 125 -15.45 -4.09 -13.14
C VAL A 125 -15.58 -4.10 -11.63
N ALA A 126 -15.34 -5.24 -10.98
CA ALA A 126 -15.41 -5.36 -9.52
C ALA A 126 -14.40 -4.47 -8.80
N PHE A 127 -13.19 -4.24 -9.36
CA PHE A 127 -12.22 -3.30 -8.80
C PHE A 127 -12.65 -1.84 -8.92
N LEU A 128 -13.40 -1.46 -9.95
CA LEU A 128 -13.88 -0.08 -10.12
C LEU A 128 -14.92 0.29 -9.05
N PHE A 129 -15.71 -0.67 -8.59
CA PHE A 129 -16.75 -0.44 -7.60
C PHE A 129 -16.29 -0.78 -6.19
N PRO A 130 -16.10 0.21 -5.28
CA PRO A 130 -15.61 -0.03 -3.92
C PRO A 130 -16.36 -1.11 -3.12
N PRO A 131 -17.71 -1.23 -3.18
CA PRO A 131 -18.42 -2.27 -2.43
C PRO A 131 -18.12 -3.68 -2.91
N LEU A 132 -17.66 -3.86 -4.15
CA LEU A 132 -17.32 -5.16 -4.73
C LEU A 132 -15.85 -5.56 -4.50
N THR A 133 -15.11 -4.83 -3.67
CA THR A 133 -13.68 -5.12 -3.43
C THR A 133 -13.42 -6.54 -2.97
N ARG A 134 -14.26 -7.09 -2.10
CA ARG A 134 -14.12 -8.48 -1.62
C ARG A 134 -14.27 -9.47 -2.77
N LEU A 135 -15.28 -9.26 -3.61
CA LEU A 135 -15.51 -10.08 -4.80
C LEU A 135 -14.33 -9.97 -5.76
N ALA A 136 -13.85 -8.74 -6.04
CA ALA A 136 -12.69 -8.52 -6.89
C ALA A 136 -11.45 -9.28 -6.43
N LEU A 137 -11.17 -9.28 -5.12
CA LEU A 137 -10.04 -10.01 -4.53
C LEU A 137 -10.19 -11.52 -4.67
N VAL A 138 -11.39 -12.05 -4.45
CA VAL A 138 -11.66 -13.51 -4.60
C VAL A 138 -11.51 -13.94 -6.05
N LEU A 139 -12.10 -13.18 -6.98
CA LEU A 139 -11.99 -13.48 -8.42
C LEU A 139 -10.53 -13.38 -8.90
N LEU A 140 -9.78 -12.37 -8.44
CA LEU A 140 -8.37 -12.22 -8.75
C LEU A 140 -7.54 -13.38 -8.18
N ALA A 141 -7.78 -13.76 -6.93
CA ALA A 141 -7.09 -14.89 -6.30
C ALA A 141 -7.34 -16.20 -7.06
N GLY A 142 -8.55 -16.41 -7.58
CA GLY A 142 -8.89 -17.55 -8.45
C GLY A 142 -8.18 -17.52 -9.79
N GLN A 143 -7.96 -16.31 -10.37
CA GLN A 143 -7.28 -16.13 -11.66
C GLN A 143 -5.76 -16.36 -11.57
N MET A 144 -5.13 -15.91 -10.48
CA MET A 144 -3.66 -15.85 -10.38
C MET A 144 -2.97 -17.22 -10.55
N PRO A 145 -3.43 -18.33 -9.95
CA PRO A 145 -2.81 -19.64 -10.19
C PRO A 145 -2.77 -20.02 -11.67
N ALA A 146 -3.87 -19.81 -12.39
CA ALA A 146 -3.95 -20.09 -13.82
C ALA A 146 -3.01 -19.17 -14.64
N THR A 147 -2.83 -17.93 -14.23
CA THR A 147 -1.93 -16.98 -14.88
C THR A 147 -0.45 -17.36 -14.72
N PHE A 148 -0.06 -17.95 -13.58
CA PHE A 148 1.32 -18.39 -13.35
C PHE A 148 1.60 -19.80 -13.86
N LEU A 149 0.59 -20.57 -14.20
CA LEU A 149 0.70 -21.95 -14.65
C LEU A 149 1.64 -22.15 -15.86
N PRO A 150 1.65 -21.27 -16.89
CA PRO A 150 2.57 -21.40 -18.02
C PRO A 150 4.05 -21.39 -17.65
N LEU A 151 4.46 -20.68 -16.58
CA LEU A 151 5.86 -20.68 -16.13
C LEU A 151 6.35 -22.07 -15.72
N VAL A 152 5.44 -22.94 -15.32
CA VAL A 152 5.74 -24.31 -14.87
C VAL A 152 5.52 -25.31 -15.99
N LEU A 153 4.43 -25.17 -16.77
CA LEU A 153 4.08 -26.13 -17.83
C LEU A 153 4.81 -25.89 -19.14
N LEU A 154 5.18 -24.61 -19.44
CA LEU A 154 5.76 -24.21 -20.71
C LEU A 154 7.03 -23.36 -20.49
N PRO A 155 8.04 -23.88 -19.75
CA PRO A 155 9.22 -23.11 -19.43
C PRO A 155 10.00 -22.67 -20.68
N GLU A 156 9.98 -23.47 -21.76
CA GLU A 156 10.61 -23.18 -23.03
C GLU A 156 9.99 -21.97 -23.76
N ILE A 157 8.70 -21.68 -23.52
CA ILE A 157 8.04 -20.50 -24.07
C ILE A 157 8.27 -19.29 -23.17
N CYS A 158 8.32 -19.51 -21.85
CA CYS A 158 8.40 -18.42 -20.85
C CYS A 158 9.84 -17.96 -20.57
N PHE A 159 10.85 -18.80 -20.86
CA PHE A 159 12.25 -18.51 -20.57
C PHE A 159 13.14 -18.68 -21.80
N THR A 160 14.02 -17.72 -22.03
CA THR A 160 15.15 -17.86 -22.98
C THR A 160 16.33 -18.56 -22.32
N MET A 161 16.51 -18.32 -21.00
CA MET A 161 17.53 -18.94 -20.17
C MET A 161 16.98 -19.07 -18.74
N PHE A 162 16.60 -20.30 -18.39
CA PHE A 162 16.06 -20.60 -17.06
C PHE A 162 17.12 -20.41 -15.96
N PRO A 163 16.78 -19.82 -14.78
CA PRO A 163 15.49 -19.21 -14.42
C PRO A 163 15.42 -17.69 -14.63
N PHE A 164 16.45 -17.05 -15.16
CA PHE A 164 16.59 -15.59 -15.14
C PHE A 164 16.23 -14.89 -16.46
N GLY A 165 16.45 -15.53 -17.59
CA GLY A 165 16.14 -14.97 -18.91
C GLY A 165 14.67 -15.21 -19.26
N LEU A 166 13.83 -14.18 -19.13
CA LEU A 166 12.40 -14.26 -19.48
C LEU A 166 12.18 -13.84 -20.93
N THR A 167 11.29 -14.54 -21.63
CA THR A 167 10.70 -14.08 -22.90
C THR A 167 9.71 -12.94 -22.65
N LEU A 168 9.10 -12.39 -23.69
CA LEU A 168 8.03 -11.41 -23.54
C LEU A 168 6.83 -12.01 -22.78
N GLU A 169 6.46 -13.23 -23.10
CA GLU A 169 5.38 -13.97 -22.44
C GLU A 169 5.68 -14.17 -20.96
N GLY A 170 6.88 -14.63 -20.62
CA GLY A 170 7.32 -14.80 -19.23
C GLY A 170 7.31 -13.48 -18.45
N GLN A 171 7.74 -12.37 -19.07
CA GLN A 171 7.70 -11.04 -18.46
C GLN A 171 6.26 -10.58 -18.18
N TYR A 172 5.31 -10.81 -19.09
CA TYR A 172 3.90 -10.48 -18.88
C TYR A 172 3.31 -11.23 -17.68
N ILE A 173 3.71 -12.50 -17.49
CA ILE A 173 3.25 -13.30 -16.34
C ILE A 173 3.84 -12.73 -15.03
N ILE A 174 5.16 -12.50 -14.97
CA ILE A 174 5.82 -12.01 -13.75
C ILE A 174 5.31 -10.62 -13.33
N LYS A 175 4.95 -9.75 -14.28
CA LYS A 175 4.35 -8.44 -13.99
C LYS A 175 3.04 -8.52 -13.18
N ASN A 176 2.35 -9.67 -13.18
CA ASN A 176 1.16 -9.85 -12.34
C ASN A 176 1.46 -9.81 -10.83
N LEU A 177 2.72 -9.98 -10.40
CA LEU A 177 3.12 -9.74 -9.00
C LEU A 177 2.81 -8.31 -8.55
N VAL A 178 2.96 -7.33 -9.44
CA VAL A 178 2.62 -5.92 -9.16
C VAL A 178 1.12 -5.76 -8.97
N ILE A 179 0.32 -6.45 -9.78
CA ILE A 179 -1.15 -6.45 -9.65
C ILE A 179 -1.56 -7.06 -8.31
N ILE A 180 -0.96 -8.17 -7.92
CA ILE A 180 -1.21 -8.81 -6.61
C ILE A 180 -0.86 -7.85 -5.48
N ALA A 181 0.31 -7.21 -5.51
CA ALA A 181 0.72 -6.25 -4.49
C ALA A 181 -0.27 -5.07 -4.37
N CYS A 182 -0.67 -4.47 -5.49
CA CYS A 182 -1.67 -3.41 -5.51
C CYS A 182 -3.03 -3.89 -4.97
N ALA A 183 -3.46 -5.10 -5.35
CA ALA A 183 -4.72 -5.67 -4.88
C ALA A 183 -4.71 -5.91 -3.37
N LEU A 184 -3.59 -6.38 -2.79
CA LEU A 184 -3.43 -6.54 -1.35
C LEU A 184 -3.51 -5.19 -0.61
N ILE A 185 -2.89 -4.13 -1.14
CA ILE A 185 -2.97 -2.78 -0.57
C ILE A 185 -4.41 -2.26 -0.62
N ILE A 186 -5.09 -2.40 -1.76
CA ILE A 186 -6.48 -2.00 -1.94
C ILE A 186 -7.40 -2.77 -0.97
N GLY A 187 -7.21 -4.08 -0.88
CA GLY A 187 -7.97 -4.95 0.02
C GLY A 187 -7.76 -4.59 1.48
N GLY A 188 -6.50 -4.46 1.90
CA GLY A 188 -6.16 -4.10 3.28
C GLY A 188 -6.76 -2.76 3.71
N THR A 189 -6.76 -1.76 2.83
CA THR A 189 -7.36 -0.45 3.13
C THR A 189 -8.89 -0.48 3.16
N ALA A 190 -9.53 -1.23 2.26
CA ALA A 190 -10.99 -1.35 2.21
C ALA A 190 -11.53 -2.13 3.41
N LEU A 191 -10.96 -3.31 3.68
CA LEU A 191 -11.40 -4.18 4.78
C LEU A 191 -11.18 -3.56 6.16
N ARG A 192 -10.09 -2.79 6.34
CA ARG A 192 -9.84 -2.06 7.58
C ARG A 192 -10.93 -1.03 7.86
N LYS A 193 -11.39 -0.29 6.86
CA LYS A 193 -12.48 0.68 7.02
C LYS A 193 -13.77 0.01 7.46
N ASP A 194 -14.13 -1.11 6.84
CA ASP A 194 -15.32 -1.88 7.19
C ASP A 194 -15.25 -2.39 8.64
N THR A 195 -14.11 -2.93 9.05
CA THR A 195 -13.90 -3.45 10.40
C THR A 195 -13.99 -2.34 11.46
N VAL A 196 -13.33 -1.20 11.23
CA VAL A 196 -13.39 -0.05 12.16
C VAL A 196 -14.84 0.46 12.29
N SER A 197 -15.55 0.58 11.18
CA SER A 197 -16.95 1.01 11.18
C SER A 197 -17.85 0.04 11.96
N ALA A 198 -17.67 -1.26 11.75
CA ALA A 198 -18.44 -2.29 12.47
C ALA A 198 -18.19 -2.24 13.99
N VAL A 199 -16.93 -2.15 14.42
CA VAL A 199 -16.57 -2.05 15.84
C VAL A 199 -17.13 -0.77 16.47
N THR A 200 -17.10 0.36 15.76
CA THR A 200 -17.64 1.63 16.26
C THR A 200 -19.16 1.56 16.44
N ILE A 201 -19.87 0.94 15.49
CA ILE A 201 -21.33 0.75 15.58
C ILE A 201 -21.67 -0.17 16.75
N GLU A 202 -20.94 -1.24 16.95
CA GLU A 202 -21.17 -2.20 18.05
C GLU A 202 -20.91 -1.56 19.41
N ALA A 203 -19.83 -0.79 19.55
CA ALA A 203 -19.52 -0.03 20.76
C ALA A 203 -20.61 1.01 21.06
N ALA A 204 -21.13 1.72 20.06
CA ALA A 204 -22.23 2.65 20.23
C ALA A 204 -23.53 1.96 20.65
N ARG A 205 -23.84 0.78 20.09
CA ARG A 205 -25.01 -0.03 20.51
C ARG A 205 -24.88 -0.51 21.94
N PHE A 206 -23.67 -0.95 22.35
CA PHE A 206 -23.42 -1.37 23.72
C PHE A 206 -23.62 -0.21 24.72
N ALA A 207 -23.03 0.96 24.43
CA ALA A 207 -23.20 2.15 25.26
C ALA A 207 -24.67 2.61 25.39
N ALA A 208 -25.44 2.53 24.29
CA ALA A 208 -26.88 2.87 24.32
C ALA A 208 -27.69 1.86 25.16
N ARG A 209 -27.30 0.60 25.18
CA ARG A 209 -27.97 -0.45 25.97
C ARG A 209 -27.66 -0.30 27.45
N ASP A 210 -26.42 0.01 27.82
CA ASP A 210 -26.04 0.24 29.24
C ASP A 210 -26.63 1.54 29.77
N GLY A 211 -26.68 2.61 28.97
CA GLY A 211 -27.33 3.87 29.34
C GLY A 211 -28.84 3.72 29.64
N ASN A 212 -29.52 2.76 28.98
CA ASN A 212 -30.93 2.46 29.26
C ASN A 212 -31.13 1.57 30.50
N ASN A 213 -30.09 0.92 31.00
CA ASN A 213 -30.13 0.04 32.17
C ASN A 213 -29.57 0.70 33.43
N MET A 214 -29.18 1.96 33.42
CA MET A 214 -28.83 2.67 34.65
C MET A 214 -30.10 2.92 35.45
N PRO A 215 -30.21 2.39 36.69
CA PRO A 215 -31.32 2.72 37.57
C PRO A 215 -31.29 4.23 37.79
N ALA A 216 -32.49 4.84 37.67
CA ALA A 216 -32.65 6.25 37.98
C ALA A 216 -32.08 6.51 39.38
N THR A 217 -30.95 7.25 39.43
CA THR A 217 -30.38 7.67 40.72
C THR A 217 -31.43 8.51 41.44
N GLU A 218 -32.01 7.94 42.48
CA GLU A 218 -32.86 8.69 43.42
C GLU A 218 -32.09 9.92 43.90
N PRO A 219 -32.68 11.11 43.87
CA PRO A 219 -32.01 12.29 44.38
C PRO A 219 -31.81 12.11 45.90
N LEU A 220 -30.55 12.01 46.31
CA LEU A 220 -30.17 12.03 47.72
C LEU A 220 -30.78 13.27 48.37
N ALA A 221 -31.82 13.06 49.15
CA ALA A 221 -32.41 14.08 50.00
C ALA A 221 -31.36 14.48 51.06
N VAL A 222 -30.76 15.65 50.86
CA VAL A 222 -29.92 16.29 51.88
C VAL A 222 -30.80 16.70 53.04
N ARG A 223 -30.63 16.02 54.19
CA ARG A 223 -31.08 16.48 55.49
C ARG A 223 -30.00 17.28 56.19
#